data_b924651476f7e1a072d2ab3f8cfe9cf9
#
_entry.id   b924651476f7e1a072d2ab3f8cfe9cf9
#
_cell.length_a   1.000
_cell.length_b   1.000
_cell.length_c   1.000
_cell.angle_alpha   90.00
_cell.angle_beta   90.00
_cell.angle_gamma   90.00
#
_symmetry.space_group_name_H-M   'P 1'
#
loop_
_entity.id
_entity.type
_entity.pdbx_description
1 polymer ?
#
loop_
_entity_poly.entity_id
_entity_poly.type
_entity_poly.pdbx_seq_one_letter_code
_entity_poly.pdbx_strand_id
1 'polypeptide(L)'
;NRGRSFTSASNSFTEIIMSKSIGLYLHIPFCKSKCPYCDFYSTRAGEYEYNDYVIALKEKLKYWSNHFNGTVKTVYIGGGTPSVLGAERLCDILSFVKKNFTLESNAEITVEVNPDSGKKLDFALMKNTGFNRLSIGMQSAVPAELKKLGRIHTAEDAKHTAELAQAAGITNISLDLMTGIPLQTKETLKQSVDFCAQCGVTHISSYILKIEENTKFAQIESKLNLPSDDEQAELYLYTVELLEQYGYMQYEISNFAKKGFESRHNSSYWECGEYIGIGPSAHSFFNGKRFFYDRSIENFKANKIINDGEGGTAEEYIMLSLRLKKGLDTEEYAKKYGTPLPQSFFKKTDLYVKNGFMEHNGTSFSFTPKGFLVSNTIPVSYTHLTLP
;
A
#
# COMPACT_ATOMS: atom_id res chain seq x y z
N ASN A 1 66.40 -32.20 17.37
CA ASN A 1 65.74 -30.97 16.91
C ASN A 1 64.51 -31.33 16.10
N ARG A 2 63.35 -31.28 16.75
CA ARG A 2 62.07 -31.64 16.13
C ARG A 2 61.31 -30.35 15.93
N GLY A 3 61.12 -29.92 14.67
CA GLY A 3 60.20 -28.83 14.29
C GLY A 3 58.76 -29.31 14.35
N ARG A 4 57.92 -28.63 15.13
CA ARG A 4 56.47 -28.81 15.11
C ARG A 4 55.89 -27.82 14.13
N SER A 5 55.29 -28.33 13.06
CA SER A 5 54.47 -27.54 12.16
C SER A 5 53.09 -27.29 12.80
N PHE A 6 52.73 -26.02 12.98
CA PHE A 6 51.38 -25.63 13.32
C PHE A 6 50.57 -25.50 12.02
N THR A 7 49.66 -26.41 11.81
CA THR A 7 48.63 -26.26 10.78
C THR A 7 47.56 -25.35 11.32
N SER A 8 47.44 -24.17 10.76
CA SER A 8 46.33 -23.23 10.98
C SER A 8 45.08 -23.79 10.30
N ALA A 9 44.12 -24.23 11.09
CA ALA A 9 42.76 -24.49 10.61
C ALA A 9 42.08 -23.15 10.34
N SER A 10 41.95 -22.81 9.08
CA SER A 10 41.11 -21.68 8.64
C SER A 10 39.65 -22.11 8.77
N ASN A 11 38.99 -21.70 9.86
CA ASN A 11 37.54 -21.72 9.93
C ASN A 11 36.98 -20.68 8.95
N SER A 12 36.65 -21.13 7.75
CA SER A 12 35.81 -20.37 6.84
C SER A 12 34.38 -20.43 7.36
N PHE A 13 33.98 -19.51 8.22
CA PHE A 13 32.58 -19.18 8.41
C PHE A 13 32.09 -18.56 7.10
N THR A 14 31.43 -19.37 6.30
CA THR A 14 30.63 -18.88 5.20
C THR A 14 29.43 -18.18 5.87
N GLU A 15 29.52 -16.85 6.07
CA GLU A 15 28.35 -16.03 6.35
C GLU A 15 27.38 -16.28 5.20
N ILE A 16 26.27 -16.95 5.49
CA ILE A 16 25.12 -16.97 4.60
C ILE A 16 24.63 -15.54 4.57
N ILE A 17 25.11 -14.76 3.61
CA ILE A 17 24.53 -13.44 3.31
C ILE A 17 23.11 -13.73 2.84
N MET A 18 22.14 -13.61 3.76
CA MET A 18 20.74 -13.70 3.38
C MET A 18 20.50 -12.60 2.34
N SER A 19 20.21 -13.00 1.12
CA SER A 19 19.89 -12.09 0.03
C SER A 19 18.75 -11.18 0.47
N LYS A 20 19.02 -9.88 0.53
CA LYS A 20 18.05 -8.86 0.93
C LYS A 20 16.88 -8.84 -0.07
N SER A 21 15.65 -8.88 0.43
CA SER A 21 14.46 -8.84 -0.40
C SER A 21 13.64 -7.57 -0.12
N ILE A 22 13.33 -6.79 -1.17
CA ILE A 22 12.67 -5.50 -1.04
C ILE A 22 11.40 -5.39 -1.90
N GLY A 23 10.57 -4.36 -1.60
CA GLY A 23 9.54 -3.86 -2.50
C GLY A 23 10.09 -2.75 -3.41
N LEU A 24 9.59 -2.66 -4.65
CA LEU A 24 9.74 -1.47 -5.50
C LEU A 24 8.39 -0.77 -5.64
N TYR A 25 8.36 0.53 -5.32
CA TYR A 25 7.22 1.41 -5.58
C TYR A 25 7.57 2.39 -6.69
N LEU A 26 6.79 2.43 -7.77
CA LEU A 26 6.97 3.36 -8.89
C LEU A 26 5.81 4.34 -8.92
N HIS A 27 6.09 5.62 -8.67
CA HIS A 27 5.07 6.66 -8.65
C HIS A 27 4.87 7.25 -10.05
N ILE A 28 3.67 7.17 -10.58
CA ILE A 28 3.29 7.81 -11.84
C ILE A 28 2.50 9.09 -11.52
N PRO A 29 3.07 10.28 -11.74
CA PRO A 29 2.52 11.54 -11.26
C PRO A 29 1.48 12.16 -12.20
N PHE A 30 0.69 11.34 -12.90
CA PHE A 30 -0.24 11.87 -13.90
C PHE A 30 -1.68 11.50 -13.64
N CYS A 31 -2.59 12.47 -13.79
CA CYS A 31 -4.03 12.28 -13.76
C CYS A 31 -4.67 13.09 -14.88
N LYS A 32 -5.73 12.56 -15.53
CA LYS A 32 -6.58 13.35 -16.44
C LYS A 32 -7.29 14.47 -15.70
N SER A 33 -7.73 14.21 -14.48
CA SER A 33 -8.37 15.17 -13.59
C SER A 33 -7.99 14.84 -12.15
N LYS A 34 -7.60 15.85 -11.37
CA LYS A 34 -7.32 15.68 -9.94
C LYS A 34 -8.63 15.68 -9.16
N CYS A 35 -8.88 14.60 -8.41
CA CYS A 35 -10.05 14.52 -7.53
C CYS A 35 -9.96 15.56 -6.41
N PRO A 36 -11.08 16.16 -6.00
CA PRO A 36 -11.08 17.24 -5.02
C PRO A 36 -10.63 16.84 -3.61
N TYR A 37 -10.66 15.56 -3.28
CA TYR A 37 -10.22 14.99 -1.99
C TYR A 37 -8.76 14.49 -2.00
N CYS A 38 -8.13 14.36 -3.18
CA CYS A 38 -6.86 13.65 -3.32
C CYS A 38 -5.65 14.54 -3.02
N ASP A 39 -4.80 14.14 -2.07
CA ASP A 39 -3.53 14.79 -1.77
C ASP A 39 -2.33 14.19 -2.50
N PHE A 40 -2.44 13.05 -3.16
CA PHE A 40 -1.33 12.48 -3.91
C PHE A 40 -0.79 13.46 -4.95
N TYR A 41 0.56 13.48 -5.05
CA TYR A 41 1.20 14.32 -6.06
C TYR A 41 0.82 13.84 -7.45
N SER A 42 0.15 14.71 -8.19
CA SER A 42 -0.21 14.44 -9.58
C SER A 42 -0.42 15.74 -10.37
N THR A 43 -0.14 15.67 -11.66
CA THR A 43 -0.31 16.77 -12.61
C THR A 43 -1.02 16.28 -13.87
N ARG A 44 -1.55 17.21 -14.66
CA ARG A 44 -2.01 16.91 -16.02
C ARG A 44 -0.83 16.92 -16.97
N ALA A 45 -0.84 16.02 -17.93
CA ALA A 45 0.23 15.89 -18.91
C ALA A 45 -0.32 15.29 -20.21
N GLY A 46 0.46 15.39 -21.28
CA GLY A 46 0.20 14.78 -22.58
C GLY A 46 1.27 13.75 -22.96
N GLU A 47 1.20 13.30 -24.20
CA GLU A 47 2.06 12.23 -24.73
C GLU A 47 3.55 12.52 -24.62
N TYR A 48 3.94 13.79 -24.84
CA TYR A 48 5.35 14.20 -24.75
C TYR A 48 5.88 14.05 -23.33
N GLU A 49 5.14 14.58 -22.34
CA GLU A 49 5.52 14.54 -20.93
C GLU A 49 5.51 13.11 -20.39
N TYR A 50 4.60 12.24 -20.88
CA TYR A 50 4.58 10.83 -20.52
C TYR A 50 5.88 10.12 -20.96
N ASN A 51 6.30 10.32 -22.21
CA ASN A 51 7.52 9.72 -22.74
C ASN A 51 8.76 10.23 -22.03
N ASP A 52 8.86 11.53 -21.84
CA ASP A 52 9.97 12.18 -21.14
C ASP A 52 10.09 11.72 -19.68
N TYR A 53 8.94 11.55 -19.00
CA TYR A 53 8.91 11.01 -17.64
C TYR A 53 9.35 9.53 -17.59
N VAL A 54 8.88 8.70 -18.52
CA VAL A 54 9.26 7.28 -18.57
C VAL A 54 10.76 7.11 -18.78
N ILE A 55 11.39 7.98 -19.59
CA ILE A 55 12.85 8.00 -19.74
C ILE A 55 13.52 8.30 -18.40
N ALA A 56 13.12 9.38 -17.72
CA ALA A 56 13.68 9.74 -16.43
C ALA A 56 13.46 8.66 -15.35
N LEU A 57 12.28 8.02 -15.32
CA LEU A 57 11.99 6.91 -14.42
C LEU A 57 12.94 5.72 -14.64
N LYS A 58 13.20 5.37 -15.91
CA LYS A 58 14.14 4.29 -16.26
C LYS A 58 15.59 4.63 -15.88
N GLU A 59 16.01 5.87 -16.00
CA GLU A 59 17.35 6.32 -15.53
C GLU A 59 17.48 6.10 -14.02
N LYS A 60 16.46 6.46 -13.22
CA LYS A 60 16.49 6.23 -11.78
C LYS A 60 16.38 4.74 -11.42
N LEU A 61 15.59 3.95 -12.15
CA LEU A 61 15.57 2.50 -12.02
C LEU A 61 16.98 1.91 -12.28
N LYS A 62 17.67 2.38 -13.33
CA LYS A 62 19.04 1.93 -13.62
C LYS A 62 20.02 2.33 -12.51
N TYR A 63 19.91 3.55 -11.99
CA TYR A 63 20.71 3.99 -10.84
C TYR A 63 20.53 3.02 -9.66
N TRP A 64 19.28 2.77 -9.24
CA TRP A 64 19.00 1.91 -8.10
C TRP A 64 19.41 0.45 -8.33
N SER A 65 19.25 -0.09 -9.54
CA SER A 65 19.69 -1.45 -9.86
C SER A 65 21.21 -1.64 -9.71
N ASN A 66 22.00 -0.59 -9.85
CA ASN A 66 23.45 -0.63 -9.64
C ASN A 66 23.83 -0.46 -8.16
N HIS A 67 22.91 0.00 -7.30
CA HIS A 67 23.14 0.26 -5.87
C HIS A 67 22.38 -0.72 -4.95
N PHE A 68 21.66 -1.67 -5.53
CA PHE A 68 20.93 -2.69 -4.82
C PHE A 68 21.38 -4.07 -5.27
N ASN A 69 21.81 -4.90 -4.30
CA ASN A 69 22.17 -6.30 -4.52
C ASN A 69 21.25 -7.18 -3.69
N GLY A 70 20.24 -7.76 -4.34
CA GLY A 70 19.23 -8.59 -3.68
C GLY A 70 18.10 -8.95 -4.63
N THR A 71 16.97 -9.37 -4.08
CA THR A 71 15.76 -9.73 -4.83
C THR A 71 14.64 -8.73 -4.62
N VAL A 72 13.75 -8.62 -5.59
CA VAL A 72 12.53 -7.80 -5.51
C VAL A 72 11.33 -8.73 -5.36
N LYS A 73 10.67 -8.67 -4.20
CA LYS A 73 9.48 -9.48 -3.89
C LYS A 73 8.18 -8.88 -4.41
N THR A 74 8.13 -7.55 -4.58
CA THR A 74 6.94 -6.86 -5.09
C THR A 74 7.33 -5.65 -5.95
N VAL A 75 6.56 -5.40 -7.01
CA VAL A 75 6.60 -4.17 -7.80
C VAL A 75 5.22 -3.56 -7.78
N TYR A 76 5.11 -2.32 -7.33
CA TYR A 76 3.84 -1.60 -7.27
C TYR A 76 3.94 -0.30 -8.08
N ILE A 77 3.13 -0.18 -9.12
CA ILE A 77 3.06 1.01 -9.97
C ILE A 77 1.78 1.76 -9.61
N GLY A 78 1.93 2.88 -8.91
CA GLY A 78 0.82 3.65 -8.34
C GLY A 78 1.02 5.16 -8.43
N GLY A 79 0.26 5.89 -7.63
CA GLY A 79 0.41 7.33 -7.40
C GLY A 79 -0.73 8.20 -7.91
N GLY A 80 -0.59 8.83 -9.05
CA GLY A 80 -1.68 9.56 -9.70
C GLY A 80 -2.67 8.59 -10.35
N THR A 81 -2.43 8.25 -11.59
CA THR A 81 -3.25 7.29 -12.36
C THR A 81 -2.36 6.59 -13.39
N PRO A 82 -1.66 5.52 -13.02
CA PRO A 82 -0.72 4.84 -13.93
C PRO A 82 -1.34 4.43 -15.26
N SER A 83 -2.61 4.03 -15.26
CA SER A 83 -3.34 3.60 -16.46
C SER A 83 -3.48 4.68 -17.56
N VAL A 84 -3.20 5.95 -17.27
CA VAL A 84 -3.17 7.01 -18.32
C VAL A 84 -1.98 6.88 -19.27
N LEU A 85 -0.91 6.18 -18.84
CA LEU A 85 0.25 5.92 -19.69
C LEU A 85 -0.05 4.94 -20.85
N GLY A 86 -1.11 4.14 -20.72
CA GLY A 86 -1.42 3.05 -21.64
C GLY A 86 -0.61 1.77 -21.38
N ALA A 87 -1.09 0.65 -21.91
CA ALA A 87 -0.50 -0.66 -21.67
C ALA A 87 0.96 -0.75 -22.16
N GLU A 88 1.27 -0.19 -23.33
CA GLU A 88 2.60 -0.26 -23.92
C GLU A 88 3.69 0.34 -23.03
N ARG A 89 3.47 1.57 -22.49
CA ARG A 89 4.45 2.22 -21.59
C ARG A 89 4.56 1.51 -20.25
N LEU A 90 3.44 1.04 -19.69
CA LEU A 90 3.45 0.25 -18.46
C LEU A 90 4.26 -1.05 -18.64
N CYS A 91 4.07 -1.74 -19.76
CA CYS A 91 4.82 -2.94 -20.11
C CYS A 91 6.29 -2.66 -20.37
N ASP A 92 6.62 -1.53 -20.98
CA ASP A 92 8.00 -1.08 -21.21
C ASP A 92 8.72 -0.78 -19.88
N ILE A 93 8.04 -0.11 -18.93
CA ILE A 93 8.57 0.10 -17.57
C ILE A 93 8.82 -1.24 -16.85
N LEU A 94 7.83 -2.15 -16.86
CA LEU A 94 7.99 -3.45 -16.20
C LEU A 94 9.07 -4.31 -16.83
N SER A 95 9.18 -4.31 -18.16
CA SER A 95 10.24 -4.99 -18.89
C SER A 95 11.63 -4.46 -18.52
N PHE A 96 11.74 -3.14 -18.34
CA PHE A 96 12.97 -2.51 -17.88
C PHE A 96 13.30 -2.91 -16.43
N VAL A 97 12.32 -3.00 -15.53
CA VAL A 97 12.51 -3.52 -14.16
C VAL A 97 13.04 -4.95 -14.22
N LYS A 98 12.37 -5.84 -14.96
CA LYS A 98 12.77 -7.26 -15.10
C LYS A 98 14.19 -7.44 -15.67
N LYS A 99 14.61 -6.54 -16.55
CA LYS A 99 15.96 -6.59 -17.14
C LYS A 99 17.05 -6.18 -16.16
N ASN A 100 16.75 -5.30 -15.21
CA ASN A 100 17.75 -4.66 -14.35
C ASN A 100 17.72 -5.12 -12.89
N PHE A 101 16.63 -5.76 -12.43
CA PHE A 101 16.49 -6.28 -11.07
C PHE A 101 16.21 -7.78 -11.10
N THR A 102 16.68 -8.50 -10.10
CA THR A 102 16.33 -9.90 -9.88
C THR A 102 14.99 -9.97 -9.15
N LEU A 103 13.92 -10.30 -9.85
CA LEU A 103 12.60 -10.50 -9.26
C LEU A 103 12.49 -11.91 -8.71
N GLU A 104 11.82 -12.07 -7.57
CA GLU A 104 11.41 -13.39 -7.07
C GLU A 104 10.46 -14.06 -8.08
N SER A 105 10.51 -15.38 -8.17
CA SER A 105 9.70 -16.16 -9.14
C SER A 105 8.19 -15.96 -8.93
N ASN A 106 7.77 -15.65 -7.71
CA ASN A 106 6.41 -15.36 -7.31
C ASN A 106 6.17 -13.88 -6.99
N ALA A 107 6.99 -12.96 -7.50
CA ALA A 107 6.85 -11.54 -7.24
C ALA A 107 5.43 -11.03 -7.52
N GLU A 108 4.87 -10.24 -6.59
CA GLU A 108 3.62 -9.53 -6.82
C GLU A 108 3.89 -8.29 -7.67
N ILE A 109 3.20 -8.17 -8.80
CA ILE A 109 3.38 -7.05 -9.73
C ILE A 109 2.03 -6.37 -9.92
N THR A 110 1.85 -5.26 -9.20
CA THR A 110 0.60 -4.50 -9.13
C THR A 110 0.65 -3.24 -9.97
N VAL A 111 -0.48 -2.87 -10.58
CA VAL A 111 -0.70 -1.54 -11.15
C VAL A 111 -2.05 -0.99 -10.74
N GLU A 112 -2.08 0.31 -10.42
CA GLU A 112 -3.31 1.05 -10.18
C GLU A 112 -3.97 1.46 -11.50
N VAL A 113 -5.29 1.30 -11.54
CA VAL A 113 -6.10 1.54 -12.74
C VAL A 113 -7.29 2.41 -12.39
N ASN A 114 -7.47 3.52 -13.10
CA ASN A 114 -8.72 4.26 -13.06
C ASN A 114 -9.69 3.68 -14.10
N PRO A 115 -10.96 3.40 -13.75
CA PRO A 115 -11.92 2.77 -14.66
C PRO A 115 -12.08 3.45 -16.02
N ASP A 116 -12.00 4.80 -16.10
CA ASP A 116 -12.15 5.53 -17.37
C ASP A 116 -11.00 5.30 -18.36
N SER A 117 -9.79 5.03 -17.88
CA SER A 117 -8.63 4.66 -18.69
C SER A 117 -8.42 3.15 -18.77
N GLY A 118 -8.85 2.42 -17.74
CA GLY A 118 -8.71 0.97 -17.63
C GLY A 118 -9.34 0.20 -18.78
N LYS A 119 -10.56 0.59 -19.18
CA LYS A 119 -11.28 -0.04 -20.31
C LYS A 119 -10.59 0.06 -21.67
N LYS A 120 -9.50 0.83 -21.76
CA LYS A 120 -8.70 1.02 -22.97
C LYS A 120 -7.37 0.27 -22.93
N LEU A 121 -7.03 -0.39 -21.83
CA LEU A 121 -5.78 -1.11 -21.66
C LEU A 121 -5.82 -2.47 -22.38
N ASP A 122 -4.71 -2.84 -22.97
CA ASP A 122 -4.47 -4.21 -23.44
C ASP A 122 -4.00 -5.08 -22.25
N PHE A 123 -4.97 -5.69 -21.57
CA PHE A 123 -4.67 -6.56 -20.43
C PHE A 123 -3.99 -7.87 -20.85
N ALA A 124 -4.15 -8.34 -22.09
CA ALA A 124 -3.44 -9.51 -22.58
C ALA A 124 -1.93 -9.21 -22.69
N LEU A 125 -1.56 -8.06 -23.26
CA LEU A 125 -0.18 -7.58 -23.30
C LEU A 125 0.39 -7.43 -21.88
N MET A 126 -0.38 -6.82 -20.98
CA MET A 126 0.04 -6.62 -19.59
C MET A 126 0.26 -7.95 -18.85
N LYS A 127 -0.67 -8.91 -19.00
CA LYS A 127 -0.53 -10.27 -18.44
C LYS A 127 0.71 -10.96 -18.95
N ASN A 128 0.93 -10.94 -20.27
CA ASN A 128 2.09 -11.57 -20.91
C ASN A 128 3.41 -10.91 -20.47
N THR A 129 3.41 -9.61 -20.19
CA THR A 129 4.58 -8.91 -19.63
C THR A 129 4.82 -9.29 -18.18
N GLY A 130 3.76 -9.73 -17.43
CA GLY A 130 3.87 -10.26 -16.08
C GLY A 130 3.15 -9.49 -15.01
N PHE A 131 2.30 -8.52 -15.35
CA PHE A 131 1.36 -7.96 -14.38
C PHE A 131 0.45 -9.07 -13.87
N ASN A 132 0.32 -9.19 -12.55
CA ASN A 132 -0.44 -10.26 -11.91
C ASN A 132 -1.44 -9.76 -10.86
N ARG A 133 -1.45 -8.45 -10.56
CA ARG A 133 -2.43 -7.82 -9.67
C ARG A 133 -2.84 -6.43 -10.18
N LEU A 134 -4.13 -6.10 -10.04
CA LEU A 134 -4.69 -4.78 -10.33
C LEU A 134 -5.34 -4.19 -9.09
N SER A 135 -5.27 -2.84 -8.94
CA SER A 135 -6.08 -2.06 -8.00
C SER A 135 -6.91 -1.07 -8.82
N ILE A 136 -8.24 -1.20 -8.78
CA ILE A 136 -9.16 -0.43 -9.63
C ILE A 136 -9.94 0.53 -8.74
N GLY A 137 -9.73 1.83 -8.94
CA GLY A 137 -10.33 2.87 -8.12
C GLY A 137 -11.81 3.12 -8.42
N MET A 138 -12.72 2.29 -7.92
CA MET A 138 -14.17 2.45 -8.09
C MET A 138 -14.76 3.54 -7.19
N GLN A 139 -14.41 3.55 -5.94
CA GLN A 139 -14.77 4.46 -4.84
C GLN A 139 -16.22 4.30 -4.33
N SER A 140 -17.20 4.21 -5.18
CA SER A 140 -18.61 3.99 -4.86
C SER A 140 -19.33 3.39 -6.08
N ALA A 141 -20.41 2.64 -5.86
CA ALA A 141 -21.33 2.22 -6.92
C ALA A 141 -22.48 3.21 -7.15
N VAL A 142 -22.59 4.27 -6.32
CA VAL A 142 -23.68 5.23 -6.36
C VAL A 142 -23.31 6.47 -7.18
N PRO A 143 -24.02 6.77 -8.29
CA PRO A 143 -23.65 7.88 -9.18
C PRO A 143 -23.60 9.24 -8.49
N ALA A 144 -24.48 9.50 -7.53
CA ALA A 144 -24.51 10.76 -6.79
C ALA A 144 -23.26 10.95 -5.93
N GLU A 145 -22.77 9.88 -5.29
CA GLU A 145 -21.54 9.86 -4.50
C GLU A 145 -20.32 10.07 -5.39
N LEU A 146 -20.22 9.32 -6.51
CA LEU A 146 -19.14 9.50 -7.48
C LEU A 146 -19.06 10.93 -8.00
N LYS A 147 -20.22 11.55 -8.29
CA LYS A 147 -20.28 12.96 -8.71
C LYS A 147 -19.75 13.91 -7.63
N LYS A 148 -20.07 13.67 -6.35
CA LYS A 148 -19.53 14.46 -5.23
C LYS A 148 -18.02 14.29 -5.07
N LEU A 149 -17.50 13.09 -5.31
CA LEU A 149 -16.07 12.80 -5.34
C LEU A 149 -15.35 13.35 -6.57
N GLY A 150 -16.07 13.97 -7.53
CA GLY A 150 -15.49 14.48 -8.78
C GLY A 150 -14.99 13.37 -9.71
N ARG A 151 -15.55 12.17 -9.58
CA ARG A 151 -15.22 11.02 -10.45
C ARG A 151 -15.98 11.13 -11.76
N ILE A 152 -15.32 10.75 -12.86
CA ILE A 152 -15.86 10.83 -14.22
C ILE A 152 -16.32 9.49 -14.77
N HIS A 153 -15.96 8.39 -14.09
CA HIS A 153 -16.36 7.02 -14.43
C HIS A 153 -17.65 6.62 -13.69
N THR A 154 -18.25 5.54 -14.13
CA THR A 154 -19.35 4.86 -13.48
C THR A 154 -18.90 3.57 -12.80
N ALA A 155 -19.71 3.00 -11.92
CA ALA A 155 -19.45 1.68 -11.34
C ALA A 155 -19.34 0.59 -12.43
N GLU A 156 -20.16 0.68 -13.46
CA GLU A 156 -20.12 -0.25 -14.60
C GLU A 156 -18.80 -0.16 -15.38
N ASP A 157 -18.15 1.03 -15.45
CA ASP A 157 -16.80 1.14 -16.03
C ASP A 157 -15.77 0.36 -15.20
N ALA A 158 -15.91 0.35 -13.86
CA ALA A 158 -15.04 -0.44 -12.98
C ALA A 158 -15.26 -1.93 -13.15
N LYS A 159 -16.52 -2.38 -13.19
CA LYS A 159 -16.89 -3.77 -13.46
C LYS A 159 -16.35 -4.23 -14.81
N HIS A 160 -16.60 -3.48 -15.87
CA HIS A 160 -16.10 -3.80 -17.21
C HIS A 160 -14.57 -3.89 -17.26
N THR A 161 -13.86 -2.98 -16.57
CA THR A 161 -12.40 -3.03 -16.45
C THR A 161 -11.95 -4.32 -15.75
N ALA A 162 -12.62 -4.73 -14.67
CA ALA A 162 -12.33 -5.98 -13.98
C ALA A 162 -12.59 -7.21 -14.87
N GLU A 163 -13.70 -7.23 -15.59
CA GLU A 163 -14.07 -8.32 -16.53
C GLU A 163 -13.04 -8.48 -17.66
N LEU A 164 -12.59 -7.37 -18.28
CA LEU A 164 -11.52 -7.39 -19.29
C LEU A 164 -10.21 -7.97 -18.74
N ALA A 165 -9.84 -7.59 -17.53
CA ALA A 165 -8.63 -8.10 -16.88
C ALA A 165 -8.76 -9.60 -16.54
N GLN A 166 -9.91 -10.03 -16.01
CA GLN A 166 -10.20 -11.45 -15.72
C GLN A 166 -10.17 -12.29 -17.01
N ALA A 167 -10.76 -11.81 -18.08
CA ALA A 167 -10.72 -12.48 -19.39
C ALA A 167 -9.30 -12.64 -19.95
N ALA A 168 -8.39 -11.70 -19.64
CA ALA A 168 -6.97 -11.78 -19.96
C ALA A 168 -6.15 -12.65 -18.97
N GLY A 169 -6.78 -13.22 -17.93
CA GLY A 169 -6.14 -14.08 -16.93
C GLY A 169 -5.47 -13.34 -15.77
N ILE A 170 -5.77 -12.05 -15.54
CA ILE A 170 -5.41 -11.33 -14.33
C ILE A 170 -6.58 -11.45 -13.35
N THR A 171 -6.49 -12.39 -12.42
CA THR A 171 -7.59 -12.71 -11.47
C THR A 171 -7.40 -12.10 -10.09
N ASN A 172 -6.19 -11.66 -9.71
CA ASN A 172 -5.95 -10.93 -8.47
C ASN A 172 -6.30 -9.45 -8.70
N ILE A 173 -7.53 -9.09 -8.36
CA ILE A 173 -8.08 -7.75 -8.60
C ILE A 173 -8.63 -7.19 -7.29
N SER A 174 -8.23 -5.95 -6.98
CA SER A 174 -8.83 -5.11 -5.96
C SER A 174 -9.81 -4.12 -6.59
N LEU A 175 -10.97 -3.94 -5.95
CA LEU A 175 -11.79 -2.75 -6.11
C LEU A 175 -11.62 -1.86 -4.89
N ASP A 176 -11.32 -0.58 -5.13
CA ASP A 176 -11.13 0.39 -4.05
C ASP A 176 -12.45 1.12 -3.79
N LEU A 177 -12.89 1.12 -2.54
CA LEU A 177 -14.07 1.82 -2.01
C LEU A 177 -13.63 2.96 -1.10
N MET A 178 -14.48 3.95 -0.96
CA MET A 178 -14.36 4.98 0.06
C MET A 178 -15.56 4.94 1.01
N THR A 179 -15.27 5.08 2.31
CA THR A 179 -16.26 5.12 3.40
C THR A 179 -16.25 6.52 4.03
N GLY A 180 -17.40 6.97 4.55
CA GLY A 180 -17.52 8.30 5.15
C GLY A 180 -17.52 9.45 4.15
N ILE A 181 -17.95 9.20 2.92
CA ILE A 181 -17.99 10.19 1.84
C ILE A 181 -19.31 10.98 1.86
N PRO A 182 -19.37 12.17 1.22
CA PRO A 182 -20.60 12.97 1.15
C PRO A 182 -21.77 12.17 0.58
N LEU A 183 -22.94 12.28 1.20
CA LEU A 183 -24.20 11.62 0.87
C LEU A 183 -24.27 10.13 1.21
N GLN A 184 -23.20 9.53 1.72
CA GLN A 184 -23.20 8.11 2.02
C GLN A 184 -24.07 7.76 3.21
N THR A 185 -24.86 6.71 3.06
CA THR A 185 -25.67 6.06 4.13
C THR A 185 -25.31 4.58 4.22
N LYS A 186 -25.80 3.85 5.22
CA LYS A 186 -25.63 2.40 5.32
C LYS A 186 -26.19 1.66 4.08
N GLU A 187 -27.30 2.16 3.51
CA GLU A 187 -27.94 1.57 2.33
C GLU A 187 -27.08 1.76 1.08
N THR A 188 -26.53 2.97 0.85
CA THR A 188 -25.69 3.26 -0.31
C THR A 188 -24.32 2.59 -0.20
N LEU A 189 -23.78 2.49 1.01
CA LEU A 189 -22.56 1.71 1.28
C LEU A 189 -22.78 0.22 1.00
N LYS A 190 -23.92 -0.35 1.48
CA LYS A 190 -24.28 -1.73 1.17
C LYS A 190 -24.41 -1.96 -0.34
N GLN A 191 -25.05 -1.06 -1.06
CA GLN A 191 -25.13 -1.12 -2.52
C GLN A 191 -23.75 -1.19 -3.16
N SER A 192 -22.78 -0.42 -2.66
CA SER A 192 -21.41 -0.40 -3.19
C SER A 192 -20.65 -1.70 -2.87
N VAL A 193 -20.82 -2.25 -1.67
CA VAL A 193 -20.21 -3.54 -1.28
C VAL A 193 -20.83 -4.69 -2.08
N ASP A 194 -22.16 -4.74 -2.19
CA ASP A 194 -22.87 -5.74 -2.99
C ASP A 194 -22.39 -5.74 -4.45
N PHE A 195 -22.20 -4.57 -5.02
CA PHE A 195 -21.69 -4.41 -6.37
C PHE A 195 -20.26 -4.95 -6.51
N CYS A 196 -19.36 -4.65 -5.57
CA CYS A 196 -18.00 -5.19 -5.56
C CYS A 196 -18.00 -6.73 -5.49
N ALA A 197 -18.83 -7.30 -4.64
CA ALA A 197 -18.95 -8.77 -4.49
C ALA A 197 -19.42 -9.42 -5.80
N GLN A 198 -20.39 -8.78 -6.51
CA GLN A 198 -20.90 -9.26 -7.80
C GLN A 198 -19.86 -9.18 -8.92
N CYS A 199 -18.85 -8.30 -8.84
CA CYS A 199 -17.76 -8.24 -9.81
C CYS A 199 -16.80 -9.44 -9.73
N GLY A 200 -16.94 -10.33 -8.72
CA GLY A 200 -16.12 -11.54 -8.58
C GLY A 200 -14.64 -11.27 -8.30
N VAL A 201 -14.30 -10.08 -7.79
CA VAL A 201 -12.93 -9.72 -7.42
C VAL A 201 -12.45 -10.46 -6.18
N THR A 202 -11.15 -10.46 -5.94
CA THR A 202 -10.52 -11.22 -4.85
C THR A 202 -10.12 -10.36 -3.66
N HIS A 203 -10.16 -9.03 -3.84
CA HIS A 203 -9.69 -8.06 -2.85
C HIS A 203 -10.57 -6.80 -2.90
N ILE A 204 -10.76 -6.16 -1.77
CA ILE A 204 -11.44 -4.87 -1.64
C ILE A 204 -10.62 -4.00 -0.70
N SER A 205 -10.26 -2.79 -1.15
CA SER A 205 -9.72 -1.75 -0.28
C SER A 205 -10.88 -0.84 0.14
N SER A 206 -11.00 -0.51 1.43
CA SER A 206 -12.02 0.43 1.91
C SER A 206 -11.38 1.48 2.80
N TYR A 207 -11.24 2.68 2.26
CA TYR A 207 -10.59 3.80 2.93
C TYR A 207 -11.63 4.76 3.49
N ILE A 208 -11.50 5.12 4.79
CA ILE A 208 -12.28 6.23 5.35
C ILE A 208 -11.76 7.53 4.72
N LEU A 209 -12.68 8.36 4.23
CA LEU A 209 -12.33 9.68 3.70
C LEU A 209 -11.70 10.53 4.80
N LYS A 210 -10.47 10.93 4.59
CA LYS A 210 -9.77 11.93 5.40
C LYS A 210 -9.63 13.22 4.61
N ILE A 211 -9.98 14.33 5.20
CA ILE A 211 -9.80 15.64 4.59
C ILE A 211 -8.37 16.10 4.85
N GLU A 212 -7.57 16.18 3.80
CA GLU A 212 -6.19 16.65 3.87
C GLU A 212 -6.13 18.15 3.54
N GLU A 213 -5.33 18.93 4.30
CA GLU A 213 -5.30 20.40 4.27
C GLU A 213 -5.09 21.02 2.88
N ASN A 214 -4.31 20.36 2.02
CA ASN A 214 -3.96 20.86 0.69
C ASN A 214 -4.95 20.45 -0.40
N THR A 215 -6.17 20.00 -0.04
CA THR A 215 -7.18 19.54 -0.99
C THR A 215 -8.28 20.58 -1.22
N LYS A 216 -9.00 20.43 -2.34
CA LYS A 216 -10.19 21.26 -2.57
C LYS A 216 -11.29 20.98 -1.54
N PHE A 217 -11.37 19.72 -1.04
CA PHE A 217 -12.35 19.38 -0.01
C PHE A 217 -12.07 20.13 1.30
N ALA A 218 -10.84 20.35 1.71
CA ALA A 218 -10.52 21.17 2.87
C ALA A 218 -11.06 22.61 2.76
N GLN A 219 -11.03 23.19 1.54
CA GLN A 219 -11.52 24.55 1.31
C GLN A 219 -13.05 24.69 1.41
N ILE A 220 -13.77 23.59 1.28
CA ILE A 220 -15.25 23.57 1.26
C ILE A 220 -15.83 22.57 2.28
N GLU A 221 -15.06 22.13 3.25
CA GLU A 221 -15.41 21.05 4.18
C GLU A 221 -16.77 21.26 4.83
N SER A 222 -17.05 22.47 5.33
CA SER A 222 -18.34 22.83 5.93
C SER A 222 -19.56 22.71 4.98
N LYS A 223 -19.33 22.55 3.67
CA LYS A 223 -20.38 22.42 2.63
C LYS A 223 -20.51 20.99 2.09
N LEU A 224 -19.69 20.06 2.58
CA LEU A 224 -19.64 18.70 2.03
C LEU A 224 -20.76 17.80 2.54
N ASN A 225 -21.45 18.17 3.62
CA ASN A 225 -22.42 17.29 4.30
C ASN A 225 -21.83 15.90 4.56
N LEU A 226 -20.68 15.87 5.23
CA LEU A 226 -20.03 14.61 5.63
C LEU A 226 -20.79 13.96 6.78
N PRO A 227 -20.77 12.62 6.90
CA PRO A 227 -21.18 11.95 8.12
C PRO A 227 -20.34 12.45 9.31
N SER A 228 -20.95 12.55 10.49
CA SER A 228 -20.25 12.84 11.74
C SER A 228 -19.21 11.72 12.05
N ASP A 229 -18.30 11.97 12.99
CA ASP A 229 -17.28 10.99 13.38
C ASP A 229 -17.93 9.66 13.86
N ASP A 230 -19.02 9.75 14.62
CA ASP A 230 -19.77 8.57 15.07
C ASP A 230 -20.41 7.82 13.90
N GLU A 231 -21.02 8.52 12.95
CA GLU A 231 -21.56 7.92 11.74
C GLU A 231 -20.49 7.32 10.85
N GLN A 232 -19.32 7.95 10.72
CA GLN A 232 -18.16 7.38 10.00
C GLN A 232 -17.67 6.10 10.68
N ALA A 233 -17.61 6.06 12.01
CA ALA A 233 -17.25 4.88 12.77
C ALA A 233 -18.26 3.75 12.55
N GLU A 234 -19.57 4.06 12.57
CA GLU A 234 -20.61 3.08 12.27
C GLU A 234 -20.53 2.55 10.83
N LEU A 235 -20.30 3.41 9.85
CA LEU A 235 -20.14 3.02 8.44
C LEU A 235 -18.93 2.10 8.27
N TYR A 236 -17.81 2.41 8.95
CA TYR A 236 -16.62 1.55 8.90
C TYR A 236 -16.89 0.16 9.49
N LEU A 237 -17.50 0.09 10.68
CA LEU A 237 -17.83 -1.20 11.31
C LEU A 237 -18.82 -2.00 10.45
N TYR A 238 -19.80 -1.33 9.88
CA TYR A 238 -20.75 -1.95 8.96
C TYR A 238 -20.07 -2.46 7.67
N THR A 239 -19.05 -1.73 7.15
CA THR A 239 -18.25 -2.20 6.01
C THR A 239 -17.52 -3.50 6.33
N VAL A 240 -16.88 -3.58 7.52
CA VAL A 240 -16.21 -4.81 7.97
C VAL A 240 -17.18 -5.98 7.99
N GLU A 241 -18.34 -5.80 8.65
CA GLU A 241 -19.37 -6.84 8.74
C GLU A 241 -19.86 -7.31 7.36
N LEU A 242 -20.18 -6.37 6.46
CA LEU A 242 -20.66 -6.70 5.12
C LEU A 242 -19.62 -7.47 4.30
N LEU A 243 -18.35 -7.02 4.34
CA LEU A 243 -17.29 -7.66 3.57
C LEU A 243 -17.00 -9.08 4.08
N GLU A 244 -17.03 -9.31 5.40
CA GLU A 244 -16.88 -10.64 5.98
C GLU A 244 -18.00 -11.59 5.55
N GLN A 245 -19.25 -11.11 5.45
CA GLN A 245 -20.38 -11.91 4.93
C GLN A 245 -20.16 -12.38 3.49
N TYR A 246 -19.41 -11.63 2.68
CA TYR A 246 -19.01 -12.00 1.31
C TYR A 246 -17.68 -12.77 1.24
N GLY A 247 -17.08 -13.11 2.40
CA GLY A 247 -15.85 -13.88 2.50
C GLY A 247 -14.58 -13.05 2.22
N TYR A 248 -14.66 -11.72 2.31
CA TYR A 248 -13.48 -10.84 2.32
C TYR A 248 -13.07 -10.57 3.77
N MET A 249 -12.03 -11.24 4.21
CA MET A 249 -11.53 -11.08 5.59
C MET A 249 -10.64 -9.85 5.70
N GLN A 250 -10.86 -9.05 6.75
CA GLN A 250 -9.99 -7.95 7.07
C GLN A 250 -8.59 -8.47 7.43
N TYR A 251 -7.53 -8.05 6.75
CA TYR A 251 -6.16 -8.45 7.08
C TYR A 251 -5.29 -7.27 7.54
N GLU A 252 -5.72 -6.02 7.27
CA GLU A 252 -5.15 -4.80 7.83
C GLU A 252 -6.23 -3.70 7.89
N ILE A 253 -5.88 -2.52 8.37
CA ILE A 253 -6.81 -1.44 8.73
C ILE A 253 -7.82 -1.06 7.64
N SER A 254 -7.42 -1.10 6.34
CA SER A 254 -8.24 -0.64 5.21
C SER A 254 -8.44 -1.69 4.12
N ASN A 255 -7.84 -2.89 4.27
CA ASN A 255 -7.85 -3.87 3.20
C ASN A 255 -8.44 -5.21 3.62
N PHE A 256 -9.22 -5.77 2.69
CA PHE A 256 -10.00 -6.99 2.86
C PHE A 256 -9.74 -7.91 1.67
N ALA A 257 -9.54 -9.19 1.91
CA ALA A 257 -9.23 -10.14 0.85
C ALA A 257 -9.87 -11.51 1.07
N LYS A 258 -10.10 -12.22 -0.02
CA LYS A 258 -10.26 -13.67 0.04
C LYS A 258 -8.91 -14.29 0.40
N LYS A 259 -8.91 -15.39 1.13
CA LYS A 259 -7.69 -16.06 1.62
C LYS A 259 -6.68 -16.27 0.50
N GLY A 260 -5.45 -15.78 0.70
CA GLY A 260 -4.32 -15.88 -0.23
C GLY A 260 -4.25 -14.79 -1.29
N PHE A 261 -5.12 -13.75 -1.19
CA PHE A 261 -5.12 -12.60 -2.09
C PHE A 261 -4.80 -11.27 -1.37
N GLU A 262 -4.27 -11.35 -0.16
CA GLU A 262 -3.77 -10.19 0.58
C GLU A 262 -2.67 -9.49 -0.22
N SER A 263 -2.68 -8.14 -0.28
CA SER A 263 -1.63 -7.39 -0.97
C SER A 263 -0.30 -7.53 -0.24
N ARG A 264 0.66 -8.20 -0.88
CA ARG A 264 2.00 -8.43 -0.31
C ARG A 264 2.79 -7.13 -0.23
N HIS A 265 2.59 -6.23 -1.19
CA HIS A 265 3.27 -4.94 -1.21
C HIS A 265 2.82 -4.08 -0.03
N ASN A 266 1.50 -3.92 0.16
CA ASN A 266 0.95 -3.12 1.26
C ASN A 266 1.28 -3.74 2.62
N SER A 267 1.11 -5.06 2.77
CA SER A 267 1.46 -5.76 4.01
C SER A 267 2.93 -5.56 4.39
N SER A 268 3.84 -5.50 3.42
CA SER A 268 5.26 -5.31 3.70
C SER A 268 5.58 -3.96 4.36
N TYR A 269 4.79 -2.92 4.11
CA TYR A 269 4.94 -1.65 4.82
C TYR A 269 4.62 -1.79 6.31
N TRP A 270 3.51 -2.47 6.62
CA TRP A 270 3.09 -2.73 7.99
C TRP A 270 4.01 -3.69 8.73
N GLU A 271 4.72 -4.56 8.03
CA GLU A 271 5.76 -5.45 8.57
C GLU A 271 7.12 -4.76 8.72
N CYS A 272 7.17 -3.44 8.49
CA CYS A 272 8.42 -2.67 8.49
C CYS A 272 9.46 -3.27 7.52
N GLY A 273 8.99 -3.75 6.35
CA GLY A 273 9.82 -4.26 5.27
C GLY A 273 10.46 -3.15 4.47
N GLU A 274 11.68 -3.39 4.00
CA GLU A 274 12.38 -2.40 3.17
C GLU A 274 11.80 -2.30 1.77
N TYR A 275 11.80 -1.08 1.25
CA TYR A 275 11.36 -0.77 -0.12
C TYR A 275 12.07 0.47 -0.66
N ILE A 276 12.14 0.55 -1.98
CA ILE A 276 12.65 1.70 -2.73
C ILE A 276 11.49 2.29 -3.53
N GLY A 277 11.16 3.55 -3.24
CA GLY A 277 10.20 4.34 -3.99
C GLY A 277 10.89 5.20 -5.04
N ILE A 278 10.41 5.18 -6.27
CA ILE A 278 11.00 5.91 -7.39
C ILE A 278 9.90 6.74 -8.09
N GLY A 279 10.09 8.03 -8.11
CA GLY A 279 9.17 9.01 -8.67
C GLY A 279 8.94 10.19 -7.73
N PRO A 280 8.37 11.31 -8.20
CA PRO A 280 8.10 12.48 -7.37
C PRO A 280 7.21 12.12 -6.19
N SER A 281 7.56 12.57 -4.98
CA SER A 281 6.85 12.25 -3.73
C SER A 281 6.90 10.77 -3.31
N ALA A 282 7.65 9.91 -4.00
CA ALA A 282 7.80 8.51 -3.60
C ALA A 282 8.73 8.38 -2.40
N HIS A 283 8.21 7.81 -1.31
CA HIS A 283 8.98 7.51 -0.11
C HIS A 283 9.72 6.17 -0.25
N SER A 284 10.77 6.02 0.54
CA SER A 284 11.60 4.82 0.64
C SER A 284 11.93 4.54 2.09
N PHE A 285 12.05 3.24 2.41
CA PHE A 285 12.71 2.76 3.62
C PHE A 285 13.76 1.74 3.20
N PHE A 286 15.02 2.10 3.28
CA PHE A 286 16.10 1.26 2.80
C PHE A 286 17.39 1.47 3.61
N ASN A 287 18.05 0.39 4.00
CA ASN A 287 19.25 0.40 4.84
C ASN A 287 19.07 1.21 6.15
N GLY A 288 17.93 1.04 6.82
CA GLY A 288 17.62 1.74 8.07
C GLY A 288 17.31 3.24 7.92
N LYS A 289 17.26 3.76 6.69
CA LYS A 289 17.00 5.17 6.40
C LYS A 289 15.65 5.35 5.73
N ARG A 290 14.95 6.44 6.10
CA ARG A 290 13.80 6.95 5.38
C ARG A 290 14.21 8.14 4.53
N PHE A 291 13.74 8.16 3.30
CA PHE A 291 13.97 9.27 2.37
C PHE A 291 12.87 9.27 1.30
N PHE A 292 12.73 10.39 0.60
CA PHE A 292 11.78 10.49 -0.50
C PHE A 292 12.30 11.41 -1.59
N TYR A 293 11.80 11.23 -2.82
CA TYR A 293 12.00 12.20 -3.88
C TYR A 293 11.12 13.43 -3.68
N ASP A 294 11.69 14.61 -3.92
CA ASP A 294 10.94 15.86 -3.82
C ASP A 294 9.64 15.83 -4.66
N ARG A 295 8.63 16.55 -4.19
CA ARG A 295 7.28 16.62 -4.76
C ARG A 295 7.23 17.49 -6.04
N SER A 296 8.10 17.21 -7.01
CA SER A 296 8.19 17.88 -8.31
C SER A 296 8.84 16.95 -9.34
N ILE A 297 8.31 16.95 -10.58
CA ILE A 297 8.89 16.17 -11.69
C ILE A 297 10.29 16.70 -12.02
N GLU A 298 10.50 18.01 -12.03
CA GLU A 298 11.79 18.65 -12.31
C GLU A 298 12.82 18.26 -11.26
N ASN A 299 12.45 18.34 -9.98
CA ASN A 299 13.33 17.97 -8.88
C ASN A 299 13.62 16.46 -8.86
N PHE A 300 12.64 15.62 -9.23
CA PHE A 300 12.86 14.18 -9.42
C PHE A 300 13.89 13.91 -10.51
N LYS A 301 13.74 14.54 -11.69
CA LYS A 301 14.73 14.45 -12.76
C LYS A 301 16.11 14.89 -12.30
N ALA A 302 16.20 15.99 -11.56
CA ALA A 302 17.44 16.50 -10.95
C ALA A 302 17.97 15.62 -9.80
N ASN A 303 17.33 14.50 -9.49
CA ASN A 303 17.69 13.57 -8.41
C ASN A 303 17.68 14.21 -7.01
N LYS A 304 16.77 15.14 -6.75
CA LYS A 304 16.63 15.75 -5.44
C LYS A 304 15.91 14.78 -4.49
N ILE A 305 16.71 14.17 -3.61
CA ILE A 305 16.27 13.27 -2.56
C ILE A 305 16.30 14.02 -1.23
N ILE A 306 15.25 13.86 -0.43
CA ILE A 306 15.11 14.46 0.89
C ILE A 306 15.26 13.35 1.91
N ASN A 307 16.17 13.52 2.88
CA ASN A 307 16.33 12.63 4.00
C ASN A 307 15.17 12.83 4.99
N ASP A 308 14.53 11.74 5.41
CA ASP A 308 13.38 11.71 6.33
C ASP A 308 13.72 10.96 7.64
N GLY A 309 15.01 10.86 7.94
CA GLY A 309 15.51 10.29 9.18
C GLY A 309 15.79 8.79 9.16
N GLU A 310 15.83 8.22 10.37
CA GLU A 310 16.02 6.78 10.59
C GLU A 310 14.66 6.07 10.50
N GLY A 311 14.67 4.82 10.07
CA GLY A 311 13.50 3.94 10.06
C GLY A 311 13.80 2.58 10.64
N GLY A 312 12.76 1.77 10.87
CA GLY A 312 12.90 0.42 11.41
C GLY A 312 13.14 0.39 12.90
N THR A 313 12.83 1.48 13.63
CA THR A 313 12.94 1.51 15.11
C THR A 313 11.93 0.56 15.75
N ALA A 314 12.16 0.22 17.01
CA ALA A 314 11.27 -0.64 17.79
C ALA A 314 9.88 -0.05 17.93
N GLU A 315 9.79 1.26 18.16
CA GLU A 315 8.53 2.00 18.24
C GLU A 315 7.78 1.99 16.92
N GLU A 316 8.48 2.23 15.81
CA GLU A 316 7.89 2.20 14.49
C GLU A 316 7.37 0.80 14.14
N TYR A 317 8.11 -0.25 14.47
CA TYR A 317 7.68 -1.63 14.25
C TYR A 317 6.41 -1.95 15.04
N ILE A 318 6.31 -1.53 16.31
CA ILE A 318 5.09 -1.67 17.12
C ILE A 318 3.91 -0.96 16.42
N MET A 319 4.10 0.29 16.02
CA MET A 319 3.06 1.10 15.37
C MET A 319 2.57 0.46 14.07
N LEU A 320 3.49 0.00 13.24
CA LEU A 320 3.17 -0.58 11.93
C LEU A 320 2.53 -1.98 12.07
N SER A 321 3.08 -2.85 12.92
CA SER A 321 2.56 -4.20 13.13
C SER A 321 1.12 -4.20 13.65
N LEU A 322 0.76 -3.23 14.50
CA LEU A 322 -0.61 -3.06 14.99
C LEU A 322 -1.62 -2.62 13.90
N ARG A 323 -1.16 -2.23 12.70
CA ARG A 323 -2.05 -2.00 11.54
C ARG A 323 -2.51 -3.28 10.87
N LEU A 324 -1.86 -4.40 11.14
CA LEU A 324 -2.22 -5.72 10.64
C LEU A 324 -3.21 -6.42 11.60
N LYS A 325 -4.15 -7.17 11.03
CA LYS A 325 -5.06 -8.02 11.87
C LYS A 325 -4.31 -9.15 12.58
N LYS A 326 -3.18 -9.63 12.04
CA LYS A 326 -2.29 -10.56 12.78
C LYS A 326 -1.60 -9.90 13.98
N GLY A 327 -1.48 -8.57 13.95
CA GLY A 327 -0.97 -7.76 15.05
C GLY A 327 0.53 -7.84 15.27
N LEU A 328 0.95 -7.44 16.47
CA LEU A 328 2.32 -7.48 16.96
C LEU A 328 2.56 -8.79 17.70
N ASP A 329 3.48 -9.61 17.18
CA ASP A 329 3.95 -10.82 17.83
C ASP A 329 5.15 -10.52 18.73
N THR A 330 5.07 -10.90 20.01
CA THR A 330 6.09 -10.59 21.03
C THR A 330 7.39 -11.36 20.85
N GLU A 331 7.32 -12.56 20.29
CA GLU A 331 8.52 -13.38 20.00
C GLU A 331 9.25 -12.88 18.75
N GLU A 332 8.50 -12.52 17.69
CA GLU A 332 9.08 -11.89 16.49
C GLU A 332 9.73 -10.54 16.85
N TYR A 333 9.09 -9.74 17.70
CA TYR A 333 9.68 -8.49 18.21
C TYR A 333 10.99 -8.75 18.95
N ALA A 334 10.98 -9.67 19.93
CA ALA A 334 12.17 -9.98 20.72
C ALA A 334 13.32 -10.52 19.85
N LYS A 335 13.01 -11.35 18.85
CA LYS A 335 13.98 -11.85 17.87
C LYS A 335 14.58 -10.72 17.02
N LYS A 336 13.75 -9.76 16.59
CA LYS A 336 14.17 -8.65 15.73
C LYS A 336 15.04 -7.62 16.45
N TYR A 337 14.70 -7.30 17.70
CA TYR A 337 15.34 -6.20 18.47
C TYR A 337 16.26 -6.70 19.59
N GLY A 338 16.36 -8.01 19.82
CA GLY A 338 17.22 -8.61 20.84
C GLY A 338 16.74 -8.41 22.28
N THR A 339 15.60 -7.77 22.50
CA THR A 339 15.01 -7.47 23.82
C THR A 339 13.50 -7.72 23.79
N PRO A 340 12.90 -8.21 24.89
CA PRO A 340 11.45 -8.35 24.98
C PRO A 340 10.77 -6.96 25.01
N LEU A 341 9.46 -6.94 24.71
CA LEU A 341 8.65 -5.74 24.90
C LEU A 341 8.68 -5.26 26.34
N PRO A 342 8.69 -3.94 26.60
CA PRO A 342 8.72 -3.38 27.96
C PRO A 342 7.42 -3.69 28.71
N GLN A 343 7.51 -3.82 30.04
CA GLN A 343 6.33 -4.14 30.88
C GLN A 343 5.22 -3.08 30.79
N SER A 344 5.58 -1.85 30.50
CA SER A 344 4.64 -0.76 30.25
C SER A 344 3.75 -1.00 29.02
N PHE A 345 4.24 -1.72 28.01
CA PHE A 345 3.43 -2.16 26.86
C PHE A 345 2.29 -3.05 27.34
N PHE A 346 2.56 -4.10 28.09
CA PHE A 346 1.55 -5.05 28.55
C PHE A 346 0.49 -4.38 29.43
N LYS A 347 0.90 -3.51 30.38
CA LYS A 347 -0.04 -2.76 31.22
C LYS A 347 -1.03 -1.90 30.44
N LYS A 348 -0.57 -1.24 29.37
CA LYS A 348 -1.45 -0.44 28.50
C LYS A 348 -2.34 -1.32 27.65
N THR A 349 -1.77 -2.37 27.06
CA THR A 349 -2.49 -3.31 26.22
C THR A 349 -3.61 -4.02 26.96
N ASP A 350 -3.40 -4.45 28.21
CA ASP A 350 -4.43 -5.04 29.06
C ASP A 350 -5.67 -4.15 29.22
N LEU A 351 -5.47 -2.84 29.32
CA LEU A 351 -6.59 -1.89 29.35
C LEU A 351 -7.37 -1.88 28.03
N TYR A 352 -6.68 -1.89 26.89
CA TYR A 352 -7.31 -1.90 25.57
C TYR A 352 -8.01 -3.22 25.26
N VAL A 353 -7.45 -4.34 25.70
CA VAL A 353 -8.08 -5.67 25.60
C VAL A 353 -9.37 -5.68 26.44
N LYS A 354 -9.30 -5.21 27.70
CA LYS A 354 -10.48 -5.15 28.59
C LYS A 354 -11.62 -4.29 28.02
N ASN A 355 -11.30 -3.24 27.27
CA ASN A 355 -12.28 -2.34 26.67
C ASN A 355 -12.70 -2.76 25.24
N GLY A 356 -12.21 -3.90 24.73
CA GLY A 356 -12.58 -4.45 23.42
C GLY A 356 -11.97 -3.75 22.21
N PHE A 357 -10.90 -2.98 22.41
CA PHE A 357 -10.14 -2.36 21.31
C PHE A 357 -9.02 -3.26 20.79
N MET A 358 -8.56 -4.19 21.59
CA MET A 358 -7.52 -5.15 21.22
C MET A 358 -7.91 -6.57 21.60
N GLU A 359 -7.26 -7.53 20.94
CA GLU A 359 -7.31 -8.95 21.21
C GLU A 359 -5.91 -9.43 21.56
N HIS A 360 -5.81 -10.43 22.44
CA HIS A 360 -4.58 -11.12 22.79
C HIS A 360 -4.72 -12.60 22.46
N ASN A 361 -3.99 -13.08 21.48
CA ASN A 361 -4.03 -14.46 20.99
C ASN A 361 -2.62 -15.07 21.03
N GLY A 362 -2.36 -15.91 22.04
CA GLY A 362 -1.02 -16.51 22.23
C GLY A 362 0.05 -15.45 22.48
N THR A 363 0.98 -15.27 21.54
CA THR A 363 2.04 -14.27 21.61
C THR A 363 1.69 -12.95 20.91
N SER A 364 0.51 -12.86 20.25
CA SER A 364 0.16 -11.73 19.41
C SER A 364 -0.89 -10.83 20.04
N PHE A 365 -0.71 -9.51 19.87
CA PHE A 365 -1.66 -8.47 20.20
C PHE A 365 -2.11 -7.78 18.91
N SER A 366 -3.43 -7.75 18.66
CA SER A 366 -3.99 -7.14 17.46
C SER A 366 -5.19 -6.25 17.78
N PHE A 367 -5.47 -5.28 16.90
CA PHE A 367 -6.68 -4.49 17.01
C PHE A 367 -7.92 -5.28 16.60
N THR A 368 -9.02 -5.05 17.33
CA THR A 368 -10.36 -5.33 16.83
C THR A 368 -10.76 -4.31 15.77
N PRO A 369 -11.86 -4.50 15.01
CA PRO A 369 -12.38 -3.43 14.14
C PRO A 369 -12.61 -2.09 14.87
N LYS A 370 -13.08 -2.13 16.13
CA LYS A 370 -13.18 -0.92 16.97
C LYS A 370 -11.81 -0.30 17.29
N GLY A 371 -10.80 -1.13 17.52
CA GLY A 371 -9.44 -0.69 17.77
C GLY A 371 -8.81 0.02 16.57
N PHE A 372 -9.11 -0.43 15.35
CA PHE A 372 -8.62 0.24 14.14
C PHE A 372 -9.13 1.68 14.00
N LEU A 373 -10.35 2.00 14.45
CA LEU A 373 -10.89 3.37 14.45
C LEU A 373 -10.04 4.34 15.30
N VAL A 374 -9.44 3.86 16.38
CA VAL A 374 -8.59 4.65 17.29
C VAL A 374 -7.11 4.33 17.14
N SER A 375 -6.73 3.65 16.08
CA SER A 375 -5.38 3.17 15.81
C SER A 375 -4.35 4.28 15.58
N ASN A 376 -4.74 5.51 15.37
CA ASN A 376 -3.83 6.66 15.32
C ASN A 376 -3.47 7.17 16.73
N THR A 377 -4.36 7.01 17.70
CA THR A 377 -4.17 7.50 19.07
C THR A 377 -3.46 6.47 19.94
N ILE A 378 -3.83 5.20 19.85
CA ILE A 378 -3.28 4.14 20.70
C ILE A 378 -1.76 3.93 20.47
N PRO A 379 -1.25 3.78 19.24
CA PRO A 379 0.20 3.60 19.02
C PRO A 379 1.05 4.77 19.50
N VAL A 380 0.57 6.01 19.38
CA VAL A 380 1.26 7.19 19.92
C VAL A 380 1.47 7.07 21.44
N SER A 381 0.56 6.41 22.15
CA SER A 381 0.74 6.16 23.58
C SER A 381 1.91 5.20 23.88
N TYR A 382 2.36 4.41 22.91
CA TYR A 382 3.51 3.51 23.06
C TYR A 382 4.84 4.18 22.69
N THR A 383 4.85 5.22 21.86
CA THR A 383 6.08 5.94 21.46
C THR A 383 6.66 6.81 22.58
N HIS A 384 5.89 7.09 23.63
CA HIS A 384 6.36 7.75 24.84
C HIS A 384 6.83 6.76 25.93
N LEU A 385 6.96 5.47 25.58
CA LEU A 385 7.62 4.51 26.45
C LEU A 385 9.11 4.75 26.33
N THR A 386 9.69 5.54 27.23
CA THR A 386 11.15 5.59 27.40
C THR A 386 11.65 4.17 27.61
N LEU A 387 12.25 3.62 26.56
CA LEU A 387 13.08 2.41 26.72
C LEU A 387 14.24 2.79 27.63
N PRO A 388 14.64 1.93 28.57
CA PRO A 388 15.74 2.21 29.49
C PRO A 388 17.06 2.38 28.76
#